data_5409b8862878a74a31e8220702d71930
#
_entry.id   5409b8862878a74a31e8220702d71930
#
_cell.length_a   1.000
_cell.length_b   1.000
_cell.length_c   1.000
_cell.angle_alpha   90.00
_cell.angle_beta   90.00
_cell.angle_gamma   90.00
#
_symmetry.space_group_name_H-M   'P 1'
#
loop_
_entity.id
_entity.type
_entity.pdbx_description
1 polymer ?
#
loop_
_entity_poly.entity_id
_entity_poly.type
_entity_poly.pdbx_seq_one_letter_code
_entity_poly.pdbx_strand_id
1 'polypeptide(L)'
;MTTQDIKKAVEAVERYLQSQKGPQPDTCAMAVVEDGLRCRIESPDGKSVHTDMPVSLGGTATANSPGWLMRAAIASCDATLLAMRAARKGIELDSIKVKVDAKSDGRGMLLDEGISPKSSEVRVLFDIRAGNVSREEIQELVDWVTAHAPVGNDVSQSVEMFYELKTE
;
A
#
# COMPACT_ATOMS: atom_id res chain seq x y z
N MET A 1 4.78 -21.63 -2.96
CA MET A 1 5.24 -21.20 -1.61
C MET A 1 4.13 -21.60 -0.64
N THR A 2 4.43 -22.38 0.38
CA THR A 2 3.46 -22.87 1.37
C THR A 2 3.38 -21.91 2.57
N THR A 3 2.32 -22.02 3.38
CA THR A 3 2.20 -21.31 4.67
C THR A 3 3.43 -21.53 5.55
N GLN A 4 3.97 -22.75 5.54
CA GLN A 4 5.18 -23.09 6.31
C GLN A 4 6.45 -22.39 5.78
N ASP A 5 6.56 -22.20 4.46
CA ASP A 5 7.70 -21.46 3.88
C ASP A 5 7.65 -19.99 4.28
N ILE A 6 6.45 -19.39 4.22
CA ILE A 6 6.21 -18.00 4.67
C ILE A 6 6.56 -17.88 6.16
N LYS A 7 6.09 -18.78 7.00
CA LYS A 7 6.39 -18.78 8.44
C LYS A 7 7.89 -18.77 8.72
N LYS A 8 8.65 -19.68 8.08
CA LYS A 8 10.11 -19.75 8.24
C LYS A 8 10.81 -18.45 7.82
N ALA A 9 10.37 -17.87 6.70
CA ALA A 9 10.92 -16.61 6.21
C ALA A 9 10.65 -15.45 7.18
N VAL A 10 9.41 -15.33 7.67
CA VAL A 10 9.02 -14.30 8.65
C VAL A 10 9.83 -14.45 9.94
N GLU A 11 9.97 -15.67 10.48
CA GLU A 11 10.77 -15.92 11.69
C GLU A 11 12.26 -15.59 11.50
N ALA A 12 12.80 -15.76 10.30
CA ALA A 12 14.18 -15.39 10.00
C ALA A 12 14.34 -13.86 9.97
N VAL A 13 13.39 -13.14 9.37
CA VAL A 13 13.38 -11.68 9.36
C VAL A 13 13.19 -11.11 10.76
N GLU A 14 12.29 -11.66 11.58
CA GLU A 14 12.12 -11.25 12.98
C GLU A 14 13.45 -11.30 13.76
N ARG A 15 14.19 -12.41 13.64
CA ARG A 15 15.52 -12.55 14.28
C ARG A 15 16.53 -11.51 13.77
N TYR A 16 16.51 -11.24 12.48
CA TYR A 16 17.38 -10.21 11.90
C TYR A 16 17.02 -8.83 12.46
N LEU A 17 15.74 -8.45 12.46
CA LEU A 17 15.27 -7.16 12.94
C LEU A 17 15.55 -6.93 14.42
N GLN A 18 15.51 -7.97 15.25
CA GLN A 18 15.91 -7.88 16.67
C GLN A 18 17.37 -7.47 16.86
N SER A 19 18.23 -7.71 15.89
CA SER A 19 19.65 -7.30 15.91
C SER A 19 19.87 -5.88 15.38
N GLN A 20 18.88 -5.27 14.73
CA GLN A 20 19.00 -3.93 14.14
C GLN A 20 18.74 -2.83 15.18
N LYS A 21 19.39 -1.69 14.99
CA LYS A 21 19.18 -0.49 15.83
C LYS A 21 18.65 0.65 14.98
N GLY A 22 17.44 1.09 15.30
CA GLY A 22 16.79 2.24 14.67
C GLY A 22 16.28 1.95 13.23
N PRO A 23 15.67 2.96 12.60
CA PRO A 23 15.12 2.85 11.25
C PRO A 23 16.21 2.65 10.21
N GLN A 24 15.88 1.90 9.16
CA GLN A 24 16.73 1.68 7.99
C GLN A 24 16.13 2.38 6.78
N PRO A 25 16.94 2.86 5.82
CA PRO A 25 16.41 3.47 4.62
C PRO A 25 15.68 2.45 3.74
N ASP A 26 14.51 2.82 3.27
CA ASP A 26 13.76 2.04 2.28
C ASP A 26 14.30 2.27 0.86
N THR A 27 13.95 1.35 -0.03
CA THR A 27 14.27 1.46 -1.45
C THR A 27 13.50 2.61 -2.07
N CYS A 28 14.20 3.52 -2.77
CA CYS A 28 13.54 4.64 -3.43
C CYS A 28 12.66 4.20 -4.60
N ALA A 29 11.65 5.00 -4.91
CA ALA A 29 10.88 4.94 -6.14
C ALA A 29 11.16 6.21 -6.96
N MET A 30 11.42 6.03 -8.26
CA MET A 30 11.66 7.14 -9.17
C MET A 30 10.57 7.17 -10.24
N ALA A 31 9.91 8.30 -10.42
CA ALA A 31 8.89 8.50 -11.44
C ALA A 31 9.39 9.43 -12.54
N VAL A 32 9.16 9.03 -13.79
CA VAL A 32 9.50 9.80 -14.99
C VAL A 32 8.25 9.94 -15.85
N VAL A 33 7.91 11.18 -16.23
CA VAL A 33 6.86 11.45 -17.22
C VAL A 33 7.43 11.13 -18.60
N GLU A 34 6.80 10.21 -19.31
CA GLU A 34 7.29 9.72 -20.62
C GLU A 34 6.55 10.35 -21.80
N ASP A 35 5.22 10.40 -21.71
CA ASP A 35 4.36 10.94 -22.78
C ASP A 35 3.09 11.52 -22.17
N GLY A 36 2.84 12.81 -22.41
CA GLY A 36 1.71 13.53 -21.85
C GLY A 36 1.68 13.46 -20.32
N LEU A 37 0.69 12.74 -19.75
CA LEU A 37 0.54 12.51 -18.30
C LEU A 37 0.87 11.07 -17.87
N ARG A 38 1.40 10.26 -18.80
CA ARG A 38 1.84 8.90 -18.49
C ARG A 38 3.17 8.94 -17.75
N CYS A 39 3.22 8.30 -16.60
CA CYS A 39 4.43 8.15 -15.80
C CYS A 39 4.87 6.68 -15.77
N ARG A 40 6.16 6.45 -15.91
CA ARG A 40 6.82 5.21 -15.54
C ARG A 40 7.43 5.39 -14.16
N ILE A 41 7.10 4.48 -13.25
CA ILE A 41 7.65 4.44 -11.89
C ILE A 41 8.50 3.19 -11.80
N GLU A 42 9.75 3.33 -11.37
CA GLU A 42 10.69 2.22 -11.28
C GLU A 42 11.44 2.20 -9.95
N SER A 43 11.84 1.00 -9.57
CA SER A 43 12.75 0.74 -8.46
C SER A 43 14.17 0.47 -8.98
N PRO A 44 15.22 0.63 -8.15
CA PRO A 44 16.62 0.39 -8.54
C PRO A 44 16.94 -1.03 -9.06
N ASP A 45 16.10 -2.02 -8.76
CA ASP A 45 16.21 -3.39 -9.25
C ASP A 45 15.54 -3.62 -10.63
N GLY A 46 15.07 -2.54 -11.28
CA GLY A 46 14.50 -2.55 -12.63
C GLY A 46 13.03 -2.96 -12.72
N LYS A 47 12.35 -3.21 -11.62
CA LYS A 47 10.88 -3.42 -11.64
C LYS A 47 10.17 -2.11 -11.84
N SER A 48 9.10 -2.11 -12.63
CA SER A 48 8.35 -0.89 -12.93
C SER A 48 6.85 -1.08 -12.92
N VAL A 49 6.16 0.04 -12.70
CA VAL A 49 4.72 0.19 -12.85
C VAL A 49 4.43 1.50 -13.57
N HIS A 50 3.29 1.58 -14.27
CA HIS A 50 2.88 2.80 -14.95
C HIS A 50 1.63 3.39 -14.31
N THR A 51 1.54 4.72 -14.35
CA THR A 51 0.31 5.46 -14.08
C THR A 51 -0.03 6.36 -15.26
N ASP A 52 -1.30 6.68 -15.41
CA ASP A 52 -1.81 7.63 -16.40
C ASP A 52 -3.07 8.30 -15.86
N MET A 53 -3.47 9.38 -16.47
CA MET A 53 -4.71 10.08 -16.11
C MET A 53 -5.84 9.69 -17.07
N PRO A 54 -7.11 9.83 -16.63
CA PRO A 54 -8.26 9.69 -17.52
C PRO A 54 -8.22 10.67 -18.69
N VAL A 55 -8.83 10.30 -19.81
CA VAL A 55 -8.93 11.17 -21.01
C VAL A 55 -9.56 12.53 -20.67
N SER A 56 -10.54 12.57 -19.77
CA SER A 56 -11.17 13.80 -19.30
C SER A 56 -10.23 14.79 -18.59
N LEU A 57 -9.06 14.30 -18.15
CA LEU A 57 -8.00 15.10 -17.52
C LEU A 57 -6.76 15.25 -18.42
N GLY A 58 -6.87 14.92 -19.71
CA GLY A 58 -5.79 15.04 -20.68
C GLY A 58 -4.82 13.88 -20.75
N GLY A 59 -5.11 12.77 -20.06
CA GLY A 59 -4.36 11.52 -20.17
C GLY A 59 -4.85 10.63 -21.34
N THR A 60 -4.29 9.45 -21.46
CA THR A 60 -4.67 8.44 -22.46
C THR A 60 -5.39 7.23 -21.85
N ALA A 61 -5.56 7.19 -20.53
CA ALA A 61 -6.17 6.09 -19.75
C ALA A 61 -5.56 4.71 -20.05
N THR A 62 -4.26 4.66 -20.39
CA THR A 62 -3.55 3.40 -20.67
C THR A 62 -3.04 2.68 -19.42
N ALA A 63 -3.10 3.34 -18.28
CA ALA A 63 -2.78 2.79 -16.96
C ALA A 63 -3.69 3.39 -15.87
N ASN A 64 -3.63 2.82 -14.66
CA ASN A 64 -4.37 3.36 -13.53
C ASN A 64 -3.79 4.70 -13.05
N SER A 65 -4.63 5.54 -12.45
CA SER A 65 -4.19 6.83 -11.90
C SER A 65 -3.29 6.67 -10.66
N PRO A 66 -2.46 7.69 -10.33
CA PRO A 66 -1.68 7.69 -9.09
C PRO A 66 -2.52 7.51 -7.83
N GLY A 67 -3.72 8.10 -7.77
CA GLY A 67 -4.65 7.90 -6.65
C GLY A 67 -5.17 6.46 -6.53
N TRP A 68 -5.33 5.75 -7.66
CA TRP A 68 -5.61 4.32 -7.62
C TRP A 68 -4.40 3.52 -7.10
N LEU A 69 -3.18 3.88 -7.51
CA LEU A 69 -1.95 3.22 -7.08
C LEU A 69 -1.76 3.34 -5.56
N MET A 70 -2.07 4.50 -4.97
CA MET A 70 -2.09 4.66 -3.51
C MET A 70 -3.05 3.64 -2.85
N ARG A 71 -4.29 3.52 -3.34
CA ARG A 71 -5.25 2.53 -2.80
C ARG A 71 -4.79 1.09 -3.01
N ALA A 72 -4.17 0.80 -4.16
CA ALA A 72 -3.60 -0.52 -4.45
C ALA A 72 -2.43 -0.85 -3.51
N ALA A 73 -1.61 0.15 -3.16
CA ALA A 73 -0.52 -0.01 -2.20
C ALA A 73 -1.05 -0.36 -0.81
N ILE A 74 -2.07 0.34 -0.31
CA ILE A 74 -2.73 0.01 0.97
C ILE A 74 -3.29 -1.43 0.90
N ALA A 75 -4.07 -1.74 -0.13
CA ALA A 75 -4.72 -3.06 -0.25
C ALA A 75 -3.69 -4.21 -0.30
N SER A 76 -2.61 -4.05 -1.06
CA SER A 76 -1.57 -5.07 -1.18
C SER A 76 -0.74 -5.20 0.11
N CYS A 77 -0.44 -4.10 0.77
CA CYS A 77 0.27 -4.08 2.05
C CYS A 77 -0.51 -4.87 3.11
N ASP A 78 -1.79 -4.53 3.28
CA ASP A 78 -2.66 -5.17 4.27
C ASP A 78 -2.86 -6.66 3.97
N ALA A 79 -3.12 -7.03 2.71
CA ALA A 79 -3.29 -8.43 2.31
C ALA A 79 -2.01 -9.25 2.53
N THR A 80 -0.85 -8.70 2.19
CA THR A 80 0.44 -9.37 2.37
C THR A 80 0.76 -9.54 3.86
N LEU A 81 0.59 -8.48 4.65
CA LEU A 81 0.86 -8.51 6.08
C LEU A 81 -0.09 -9.47 6.81
N LEU A 82 -1.36 -9.56 6.38
CA LEU A 82 -2.32 -10.53 6.89
C LEU A 82 -1.86 -11.97 6.63
N ALA A 83 -1.42 -12.25 5.40
CA ALA A 83 -0.91 -13.57 5.03
C ALA A 83 0.34 -13.94 5.86
N MET A 84 1.26 -13.00 6.06
CA MET A 84 2.46 -13.20 6.89
C MET A 84 2.09 -13.46 8.35
N ARG A 85 1.15 -12.69 8.91
CA ARG A 85 0.70 -12.85 10.30
C ARG A 85 -0.02 -14.18 10.52
N ALA A 86 -0.91 -14.57 9.61
CA ALA A 86 -1.61 -15.84 9.65
C ALA A 86 -0.60 -17.01 9.60
N ALA A 87 0.33 -16.98 8.65
CA ALA A 87 1.38 -17.99 8.54
C ALA A 87 2.24 -18.08 9.81
N ARG A 88 2.59 -16.92 10.41
CA ARG A 88 3.34 -16.86 11.67
C ARG A 88 2.60 -17.53 12.83
N LYS A 89 1.26 -17.38 12.89
CA LYS A 89 0.40 -18.03 13.87
C LYS A 89 0.08 -19.50 13.51
N GLY A 90 0.46 -19.99 12.33
CA GLY A 90 0.12 -21.33 11.85
C GLY A 90 -1.33 -21.46 11.38
N ILE A 91 -1.96 -20.35 11.04
CA ILE A 91 -3.34 -20.25 10.55
C ILE A 91 -3.32 -20.36 9.03
N GLU A 92 -4.08 -21.30 8.48
CA GLU A 92 -4.29 -21.44 7.03
C GLU A 92 -5.54 -20.68 6.62
N LEU A 93 -5.39 -19.79 5.62
CA LEU A 93 -6.47 -19.01 5.06
C LEU A 93 -6.77 -19.48 3.63
N ASP A 94 -8.03 -19.74 3.32
CA ASP A 94 -8.48 -20.18 2.00
C ASP A 94 -8.45 -19.03 0.98
N SER A 95 -8.79 -17.83 1.41
CA SER A 95 -8.67 -16.62 0.59
C SER A 95 -8.55 -15.35 1.42
N ILE A 96 -7.80 -14.39 0.88
CA ILE A 96 -7.67 -13.03 1.40
C ILE A 96 -8.00 -12.07 0.26
N LYS A 97 -8.98 -11.20 0.47
CA LYS A 97 -9.27 -10.08 -0.43
C LYS A 97 -9.34 -8.82 0.40
N VAL A 98 -8.61 -7.80 -0.02
CA VAL A 98 -8.65 -6.48 0.60
C VAL A 98 -9.09 -5.48 -0.45
N LYS A 99 -10.18 -4.78 -0.18
CA LYS A 99 -10.72 -3.72 -1.03
C LYS A 99 -10.52 -2.38 -0.34
N VAL A 100 -10.00 -1.40 -1.09
CA VAL A 100 -9.82 -0.03 -0.58
C VAL A 100 -10.60 0.93 -1.46
N ASP A 101 -11.54 1.64 -0.86
CA ASP A 101 -12.29 2.74 -1.45
C ASP A 101 -11.87 4.06 -0.83
N ALA A 102 -11.96 5.17 -1.58
CA ALA A 102 -11.70 6.50 -1.07
C ALA A 102 -12.68 7.52 -1.66
N LYS A 103 -12.93 8.60 -0.93
CA LYS A 103 -13.66 9.77 -1.41
C LYS A 103 -12.72 10.98 -1.43
N SER A 104 -12.65 11.67 -2.54
CA SER A 104 -11.86 12.89 -2.71
C SER A 104 -12.62 13.92 -3.53
N ASP A 105 -12.28 15.19 -3.35
CA ASP A 105 -12.82 16.27 -4.16
C ASP A 105 -11.79 16.68 -5.22
N GLY A 106 -12.08 16.40 -6.49
CA GLY A 106 -11.19 16.71 -7.61
C GLY A 106 -10.94 18.23 -7.78
N ARG A 107 -11.81 19.08 -7.24
CA ARG A 107 -11.61 20.53 -7.27
C ARG A 107 -10.37 20.94 -6.48
N GLY A 108 -10.08 20.29 -5.35
CA GLY A 108 -8.90 20.57 -4.55
C GLY A 108 -7.57 20.27 -5.26
N MET A 109 -7.59 19.49 -6.34
CA MET A 109 -6.41 19.23 -7.17
C MET A 109 -6.24 20.28 -8.28
N LEU A 110 -7.32 20.87 -8.78
CA LEU A 110 -7.31 21.68 -10.00
C LEU A 110 -7.67 23.17 -9.77
N LEU A 111 -8.31 23.49 -8.66
CA LEU A 111 -8.82 24.84 -8.38
C LEU A 111 -8.17 25.42 -7.12
N ASP A 112 -7.84 26.70 -7.16
CA ASP A 112 -7.24 27.46 -6.03
C ASP A 112 -8.31 28.03 -5.09
N GLU A 113 -9.32 27.24 -4.73
CA GLU A 113 -10.49 27.68 -3.93
C GLU A 113 -10.38 27.30 -2.44
N GLY A 114 -9.19 26.94 -1.95
CA GLY A 114 -9.00 26.49 -0.58
C GLY A 114 -9.63 25.12 -0.26
N ILE A 115 -10.01 24.38 -1.28
CA ILE A 115 -10.57 23.01 -1.14
C ILE A 115 -9.42 22.03 -0.93
N SER A 116 -9.55 21.19 0.10
CA SER A 116 -8.51 20.19 0.40
C SER A 116 -8.38 19.16 -0.72
N PRO A 117 -7.17 18.90 -1.25
CA PRO A 117 -6.91 17.81 -2.19
C PRO A 117 -6.88 16.43 -1.52
N LYS A 118 -6.90 16.36 -0.19
CA LYS A 118 -6.87 15.10 0.56
C LYS A 118 -8.16 14.32 0.37
N SER A 119 -8.07 13.01 0.42
CA SER A 119 -9.26 12.16 0.56
C SER A 119 -9.98 12.48 1.88
N SER A 120 -11.27 12.67 1.80
CA SER A 120 -12.12 12.90 2.99
C SER A 120 -12.39 11.61 3.76
N GLU A 121 -12.27 10.48 3.08
CA GLU A 121 -12.52 9.16 3.64
C GLU A 121 -11.72 8.12 2.85
N VAL A 122 -11.09 7.17 3.58
CA VAL A 122 -10.52 5.94 3.03
C VAL A 122 -11.13 4.77 3.82
N ARG A 123 -11.69 3.79 3.12
CA ARG A 123 -12.28 2.58 3.71
C ARG A 123 -11.55 1.35 3.23
N VAL A 124 -11.18 0.50 4.18
CA VAL A 124 -10.57 -0.81 3.92
C VAL A 124 -11.57 -1.89 4.32
N LEU A 125 -11.86 -2.80 3.40
CA LEU A 125 -12.72 -3.97 3.61
C LEU A 125 -11.88 -5.24 3.45
N PHE A 126 -11.85 -6.06 4.48
CA PHE A 126 -11.27 -7.40 4.46
C PHE A 126 -12.36 -8.44 4.21
N ASP A 127 -12.22 -9.23 3.15
CA ASP A 127 -13.03 -10.43 2.88
C ASP A 127 -12.08 -11.64 2.99
N ILE A 128 -12.20 -12.37 4.10
CA ILE A 128 -11.30 -13.46 4.48
C ILE A 128 -12.10 -14.74 4.60
N ARG A 129 -11.60 -15.82 4.03
CA ARG A 129 -12.17 -17.15 4.18
C ARG A 129 -11.16 -18.09 4.80
N ALA A 130 -11.62 -18.87 5.78
CA ALA A 130 -10.83 -19.89 6.46
C ALA A 130 -11.79 -20.95 7.03
N GLY A 131 -11.60 -22.23 6.66
CA GLY A 131 -12.55 -23.29 7.01
C GLY A 131 -12.58 -23.66 8.49
N ASN A 132 -11.46 -23.53 9.20
CA ASN A 132 -11.29 -23.99 10.59
C ASN A 132 -10.77 -22.89 11.52
N VAL A 133 -11.15 -21.65 11.29
CA VAL A 133 -10.71 -20.48 12.06
C VAL A 133 -11.94 -19.73 12.55
N SER A 134 -11.99 -19.37 13.81
CA SER A 134 -13.09 -18.61 14.38
C SER A 134 -13.10 -17.18 13.86
N ARG A 135 -14.25 -16.52 13.95
CA ARG A 135 -14.39 -15.11 13.60
C ARG A 135 -13.50 -14.22 14.47
N GLU A 136 -13.37 -14.58 15.73
CA GLU A 136 -12.55 -13.88 16.73
C GLU A 136 -11.07 -13.92 16.35
N GLU A 137 -10.56 -15.10 15.93
CA GLU A 137 -9.18 -15.25 15.48
C GLU A 137 -8.92 -14.45 14.19
N ILE A 138 -9.87 -14.42 13.25
CA ILE A 138 -9.78 -13.58 12.05
C ILE A 138 -9.76 -12.09 12.44
N GLN A 139 -10.62 -11.67 13.38
CA GLN A 139 -10.64 -10.29 13.87
C GLN A 139 -9.31 -9.89 14.51
N GLU A 140 -8.72 -10.74 15.33
CA GLU A 140 -7.39 -10.50 15.92
C GLU A 140 -6.29 -10.33 14.85
N LEU A 141 -6.37 -11.08 13.74
CA LEU A 141 -5.45 -10.92 12.62
C LEU A 141 -5.63 -9.55 11.98
N VAL A 142 -6.87 -9.14 11.72
CA VAL A 142 -7.19 -7.84 11.11
C VAL A 142 -6.77 -6.68 12.02
N ASP A 143 -7.07 -6.76 13.31
CA ASP A 143 -6.69 -5.73 14.28
C ASP A 143 -5.17 -5.56 14.35
N TRP A 144 -4.45 -6.68 14.33
CA TRP A 144 -2.99 -6.64 14.31
C TRP A 144 -2.48 -6.00 13.00
N VAL A 145 -3.02 -6.36 11.84
CA VAL A 145 -2.64 -5.79 10.54
C VAL A 145 -2.90 -4.29 10.53
N THR A 146 -4.07 -3.85 10.95
CA THR A 146 -4.43 -2.43 11.00
C THR A 146 -3.46 -1.60 11.84
N ALA A 147 -2.99 -2.18 12.95
CA ALA A 147 -2.02 -1.52 13.83
C ALA A 147 -0.58 -1.52 13.29
N HIS A 148 -0.23 -2.44 12.36
CA HIS A 148 1.16 -2.67 11.96
C HIS A 148 1.42 -2.46 10.46
N ALA A 149 0.41 -2.22 9.63
CA ALA A 149 0.57 -2.00 8.19
C ALA A 149 1.23 -0.63 7.93
N PRO A 150 2.48 -0.57 7.41
CA PRO A 150 3.18 0.69 7.26
C PRO A 150 2.45 1.65 6.32
N VAL A 151 2.04 1.20 5.13
CA VAL A 151 1.40 2.07 4.13
C VAL A 151 0.07 2.67 4.64
N GLY A 152 -0.75 1.88 5.33
CA GLY A 152 -1.99 2.36 5.93
C GLY A 152 -1.74 3.39 7.05
N ASN A 153 -0.73 3.14 7.87
CA ASN A 153 -0.34 4.06 8.94
C ASN A 153 0.23 5.38 8.40
N ASP A 154 1.09 5.34 7.37
CA ASP A 154 1.64 6.55 6.74
C ASP A 154 0.54 7.44 6.12
N VAL A 155 -0.51 6.83 5.57
CA VAL A 155 -1.66 7.57 5.01
C VAL A 155 -2.58 8.12 6.10
N SER A 156 -2.80 7.38 7.19
CA SER A 156 -3.72 7.77 8.27
C SER A 156 -3.10 8.73 9.29
N GLN A 157 -1.77 8.69 9.44
CA GLN A 157 -1.01 9.53 10.33
C GLN A 157 -0.16 10.50 9.50
N SER A 158 0.10 11.69 10.04
CA SER A 158 0.93 12.67 9.35
C SER A 158 2.40 12.27 9.44
N VAL A 159 2.97 11.85 8.31
CA VAL A 159 4.41 11.69 8.14
C VAL A 159 4.98 13.00 7.59
N GLU A 160 6.10 13.46 8.13
CA GLU A 160 6.75 14.67 7.64
C GLU A 160 7.34 14.41 6.24
N MET A 161 7.03 15.29 5.28
CA MET A 161 7.52 15.21 3.89
C MET A 161 8.41 16.41 3.59
N PHE A 162 9.60 16.14 3.07
CA PHE A 162 10.55 17.18 2.62
C PHE A 162 10.55 17.22 1.09
N TYR A 163 10.59 18.44 0.54
CA TYR A 163 10.62 18.66 -0.90
C TYR A 163 11.89 19.42 -1.27
N GLU A 164 12.66 18.86 -2.21
CA GLU A 164 13.88 19.47 -2.72
C GLU A 164 13.75 19.69 -4.23
N LEU A 165 14.22 20.83 -4.72
CA LEU A 165 14.26 21.15 -6.14
C LEU A 165 15.70 21.15 -6.63
N LYS A 166 15.98 20.36 -7.66
CA LYS A 166 17.22 20.43 -8.43
C LYS A 166 16.92 20.99 -9.81
N THR A 167 17.54 22.14 -10.14
CA THR A 167 17.53 22.75 -11.48
C THR A 167 18.96 22.75 -12.02
N GLU A 168 19.10 22.62 -13.35
CA GLU A 168 20.38 22.87 -14.04
C GLU A 168 20.61 24.35 -14.26
#